data_b3b8afc7eee8040990e2631e69a4b122
#
_entry.id   b3b8afc7eee8040990e2631e69a4b122
#
_cell.length_a   1.000
_cell.length_b   1.000
_cell.length_c   1.000
_cell.angle_alpha   90.00
_cell.angle_beta   90.00
_cell.angle_gamma   90.00
#
_symmetry.space_group_name_H-M   'P 1'
#
loop_
_entity.id
_entity.type
_entity.pdbx_description
1 polymer ?
#
loop_
_entity_poly.entity_id
_entity_poly.type
_entity_poly.pdbx_seq_one_letter_code
_entity_poly.pdbx_strand_id
1 'polypeptide(L)'
;MTARPTGGDAYADGTNTFHPDHHGIVRGQEVHGERRIRVDACVIGSGAGGAVVAKELAEGGMRVAMLEEGEWWDTDDFTGRPRDMTTRVYRDAAQITTLGTPPIVLPLGRAVGGTTVINSGTCFRTPDPVLARWRQELGLDGMDEEALEPFFRRVERILNVAQVPAELAGRNAEVVRRGVERLGWSGDFLYRNVRGCVGSGVCAFGCPTGAKQHVGITYVPRAWEAGATTYTGARAERIEVSGGRARGVLARTIGGGRLHVTCDHVVVACGAIHTPLLLARNRLGGASGQLGRNLAIHPATAVRALFDEPIDQWVGVPQSYYVDELAAEGIMLEGAAGPPDYLAMVIPGRGAAHREVMLQARHIAQFGVMVSDSSRGHVRAPRRGAPIIRYDLNRADVAKFKRGIEALCEIYRAAGARELLVPVRGVPRLRPDDLRPLHRARFRAADLELMAFHPLGTARAGADPRAAVVDGDLELHGTPGLHVADASAIPTSLGVNPQITIMTLATRLAFHLLGASPPAGEPAPEHLPHPRVTAAAAG
;
A
#
# COMPACT_ATOMS: atom_id res chain seq x y z
N MET A 1 -37.56 19.79 4.84
CA MET A 1 -37.18 18.37 4.92
C MET A 1 -36.74 17.96 3.53
N THR A 2 -35.47 18.15 3.19
CA THR A 2 -34.88 17.72 1.91
C THR A 2 -34.50 16.24 2.07
N ALA A 3 -34.98 15.41 1.15
CA ALA A 3 -34.69 13.97 1.10
C ALA A 3 -33.17 13.77 1.04
N ARG A 4 -32.64 12.89 1.89
CA ARG A 4 -31.25 12.46 1.83
C ARG A 4 -30.99 11.74 0.51
N PRO A 5 -29.90 12.03 -0.21
CA PRO A 5 -29.51 11.20 -1.35
C PRO A 5 -29.15 9.78 -0.86
N THR A 6 -29.72 8.77 -1.49
CA THR A 6 -29.33 7.38 -1.31
C THR A 6 -27.93 7.21 -1.86
N GLY A 7 -27.07 6.40 -1.21
CA GLY A 7 -25.60 6.33 -1.41
C GLY A 7 -25.06 6.14 -2.85
N GLY A 8 -25.94 6.02 -3.87
CA GLY A 8 -25.57 6.07 -5.29
C GLY A 8 -25.45 7.49 -5.86
N ASP A 9 -26.15 8.47 -5.29
CA ASP A 9 -26.28 9.82 -5.86
C ASP A 9 -25.23 10.81 -5.31
N ALA A 10 -24.65 10.56 -4.14
CA ALA A 10 -23.66 11.43 -3.51
C ALA A 10 -22.37 11.64 -4.35
N TYR A 11 -22.16 10.83 -5.36
CA TYR A 11 -21.00 10.89 -6.25
C TYR A 11 -21.36 11.26 -7.70
N ALA A 12 -22.64 11.47 -8.00
CA ALA A 12 -23.12 11.74 -9.36
C ALA A 12 -22.94 13.20 -9.81
N ASP A 13 -22.74 14.13 -8.88
CA ASP A 13 -22.66 15.57 -9.13
C ASP A 13 -21.25 16.05 -9.51
N GLY A 14 -20.26 15.17 -9.56
CA GLY A 14 -18.86 15.52 -9.88
C GLY A 14 -18.11 16.23 -8.75
N THR A 15 -18.75 16.49 -7.61
CA THR A 15 -18.04 16.96 -6.42
C THR A 15 -17.45 15.75 -5.67
N ASN A 16 -16.13 15.66 -5.63
CA ASN A 16 -15.44 14.62 -4.87
C ASN A 16 -15.31 14.96 -3.37
N THR A 17 -16.05 15.96 -2.89
CA THR A 17 -16.09 16.36 -1.50
C THR A 17 -17.18 15.59 -0.78
N PHE A 18 -16.80 14.58 -0.03
CA PHE A 18 -17.66 13.94 0.94
C PHE A 18 -17.58 14.75 2.25
N HIS A 19 -18.64 15.48 2.57
CA HIS A 19 -18.84 16.11 3.88
C HIS A 19 -19.92 15.30 4.61
N PRO A 20 -19.58 14.18 5.28
CA PRO A 20 -20.57 13.49 6.09
C PRO A 20 -20.95 14.42 7.25
N ASP A 21 -22.22 14.56 7.50
CA ASP A 21 -22.68 14.81 8.87
C ASP A 21 -22.12 13.66 9.69
N HIS A 22 -21.09 13.90 10.50
CA HIS A 22 -20.16 12.92 11.09
C HIS A 22 -20.81 11.95 12.09
N HIS A 23 -22.00 11.43 11.80
CA HIS A 23 -22.74 10.53 12.70
C HIS A 23 -22.03 9.19 12.96
N GLY A 24 -21.08 8.79 12.11
CA GLY A 24 -20.31 7.54 12.25
C GLY A 24 -18.94 7.72 12.93
N ILE A 25 -18.54 8.92 13.34
CA ILE A 25 -17.24 9.19 13.99
C ILE A 25 -17.41 9.56 15.46
N VAL A 26 -16.58 8.96 16.30
CA VAL A 26 -16.33 9.38 17.68
C VAL A 26 -14.88 9.79 17.79
N ARG A 27 -14.62 11.08 18.03
CA ARG A 27 -13.25 11.59 18.18
C ARG A 27 -12.66 11.17 19.51
N GLY A 28 -11.48 10.56 19.50
CA GLY A 28 -10.81 10.06 20.70
C GLY A 28 -10.46 11.15 21.71
N GLN A 29 -10.30 12.41 21.25
CA GLN A 29 -10.14 13.58 22.14
C GLN A 29 -11.36 13.83 23.03
N GLU A 30 -12.56 13.46 22.58
CA GLU A 30 -13.83 13.66 23.27
C GLU A 30 -14.18 12.49 24.23
N VAL A 31 -13.40 11.42 24.18
CA VAL A 31 -13.62 10.24 25.02
C VAL A 31 -12.81 10.37 26.30
N HIS A 32 -13.50 10.69 27.39
CA HIS A 32 -12.96 10.75 28.75
C HIS A 32 -13.55 9.62 29.59
N GLY A 33 -12.77 9.07 30.51
CA GLY A 33 -13.22 7.97 31.37
C GLY A 33 -13.30 6.62 30.60
N GLU A 34 -14.18 5.73 31.07
CA GLU A 34 -14.35 4.39 30.48
C GLU A 34 -15.68 4.32 29.72
N ARG A 35 -15.63 3.83 28.48
CA ARG A 35 -16.79 3.48 27.65
C ARG A 35 -16.81 1.99 27.36
N ARG A 36 -17.94 1.35 27.62
CA ARG A 36 -18.20 -0.06 27.30
C ARG A 36 -19.12 -0.13 26.09
N ILE A 37 -18.69 -0.89 25.10
CA ILE A 37 -19.34 -0.99 23.80
C ILE A 37 -19.55 -2.48 23.52
N ARG A 38 -20.74 -2.84 23.06
CA ARG A 38 -21.05 -4.20 22.60
C ARG A 38 -21.45 -4.18 21.15
N VAL A 39 -20.71 -4.89 20.33
CA VAL A 39 -20.89 -5.03 18.88
C VAL A 39 -20.71 -6.48 18.47
N ASP A 40 -20.98 -6.81 17.21
CA ASP A 40 -20.77 -8.16 16.68
C ASP A 40 -19.32 -8.30 16.20
N ALA A 41 -18.74 -7.24 15.63
CA ALA A 41 -17.34 -7.20 15.20
C ALA A 41 -16.62 -5.93 15.65
N CYS A 42 -15.36 -6.10 16.10
CA CYS A 42 -14.43 -5.00 16.37
C CYS A 42 -13.25 -5.05 15.39
N VAL A 43 -13.10 -4.03 14.57
CA VAL A 43 -12.03 -3.90 13.58
C VAL A 43 -10.96 -2.95 14.10
N ILE A 44 -9.70 -3.37 14.15
CA ILE A 44 -8.57 -2.60 14.65
C ILE A 44 -7.72 -2.11 13.46
N GLY A 45 -7.86 -0.84 13.13
CA GLY A 45 -7.27 -0.18 11.96
C GLY A 45 -8.28 0.03 10.83
N SER A 46 -8.22 1.19 10.20
CA SER A 46 -9.12 1.65 9.14
C SER A 46 -8.45 1.71 7.75
N GLY A 47 -7.33 1.00 7.57
CA GLY A 47 -6.62 0.93 6.29
C GLY A 47 -7.31 0.05 5.25
N ALA A 48 -6.54 -0.34 4.22
CA ALA A 48 -7.02 -1.09 3.05
C ALA A 48 -7.83 -2.36 3.39
N GLY A 49 -7.46 -3.07 4.47
CA GLY A 49 -8.21 -4.26 4.88
C GLY A 49 -9.34 -3.93 5.85
N GLY A 50 -9.04 -3.16 6.92
CA GLY A 50 -10.00 -2.92 8.00
C GLY A 50 -11.24 -2.14 7.56
N ALA A 51 -11.09 -1.09 6.75
CA ALA A 51 -12.22 -0.33 6.22
C ALA A 51 -13.13 -1.20 5.33
N VAL A 52 -12.52 -2.11 4.57
CA VAL A 52 -13.26 -3.06 3.72
C VAL A 52 -14.08 -4.01 4.57
N VAL A 53 -13.45 -4.68 5.55
CA VAL A 53 -14.18 -5.58 6.45
C VAL A 53 -15.30 -4.85 7.19
N ALA A 54 -15.00 -3.66 7.74
CA ALA A 54 -16.00 -2.88 8.50
C ALA A 54 -17.22 -2.54 7.64
N LYS A 55 -17.02 -2.12 6.39
CA LYS A 55 -18.09 -1.79 5.46
C LYS A 55 -18.91 -3.02 5.08
N GLU A 56 -18.25 -4.10 4.69
CA GLU A 56 -18.95 -5.30 4.24
C GLU A 56 -19.76 -5.94 5.39
N LEU A 57 -19.21 -6.03 6.60
CA LEU A 57 -19.91 -6.56 7.76
C LEU A 57 -21.10 -5.68 8.17
N ALA A 58 -20.93 -4.33 8.14
CA ALA A 58 -22.01 -3.41 8.49
C ALA A 58 -23.15 -3.46 7.48
N GLU A 59 -22.85 -3.47 6.16
CA GLU A 59 -23.87 -3.67 5.12
C GLU A 59 -24.56 -5.03 5.22
N GLY A 60 -23.85 -6.06 5.71
CA GLY A 60 -24.39 -7.39 6.02
C GLY A 60 -25.22 -7.45 7.31
N GLY A 61 -25.44 -6.30 7.98
CA GLY A 61 -26.30 -6.18 9.17
C GLY A 61 -25.60 -6.40 10.52
N MET A 62 -24.27 -6.58 10.55
CA MET A 62 -23.53 -6.67 11.80
C MET A 62 -23.32 -5.29 12.42
N ARG A 63 -23.36 -5.19 13.75
CA ARG A 63 -22.91 -3.99 14.48
C ARG A 63 -21.40 -3.98 14.51
N VAL A 64 -20.77 -2.93 13.98
CA VAL A 64 -19.32 -2.83 13.82
C VAL A 64 -18.78 -1.61 14.55
N ALA A 65 -17.72 -1.81 15.35
CA ALA A 65 -16.88 -0.75 15.87
C ALA A 65 -15.49 -0.83 15.22
N MET A 66 -15.03 0.28 14.65
CA MET A 66 -13.69 0.40 14.07
C MET A 66 -12.83 1.31 14.96
N LEU A 67 -11.64 0.84 15.34
CA LEU A 67 -10.68 1.57 16.17
C LEU A 67 -9.51 2.03 15.30
N GLU A 68 -9.32 3.33 15.16
CA GLU A 68 -8.21 3.91 14.38
C GLU A 68 -7.30 4.77 15.27
N GLU A 69 -6.00 4.52 15.21
CA GLU A 69 -5.01 5.27 15.98
C GLU A 69 -4.82 6.72 15.47
N GLY A 70 -5.02 6.92 14.16
CA GLY A 70 -4.93 8.21 13.49
C GLY A 70 -6.23 9.01 13.60
N GLU A 71 -6.17 10.23 13.05
CA GLU A 71 -7.33 11.12 12.97
C GLU A 71 -8.03 11.03 11.63
N TRP A 72 -9.26 11.53 11.58
CA TRP A 72 -9.98 11.82 10.34
C TRP A 72 -9.50 13.14 9.74
N TRP A 73 -9.30 13.14 8.43
CA TRP A 73 -8.98 14.32 7.64
C TRP A 73 -9.96 14.43 6.49
N ASP A 74 -10.62 15.57 6.36
CA ASP A 74 -11.46 15.87 5.22
C ASP A 74 -10.61 16.21 3.97
N THR A 75 -11.22 16.16 2.79
CA THR A 75 -10.52 16.48 1.53
C THR A 75 -9.89 17.87 1.57
N ASP A 76 -10.56 18.84 2.20
CA ASP A 76 -10.09 20.23 2.32
C ASP A 76 -8.90 20.40 3.25
N ASP A 77 -8.62 19.41 4.11
CA ASP A 77 -7.45 19.40 4.98
C ASP A 77 -6.16 19.04 4.22
N PHE A 78 -6.28 18.47 3.01
CA PHE A 78 -5.13 18.04 2.23
C PHE A 78 -4.54 19.22 1.45
N THR A 79 -3.47 19.79 1.96
CA THR A 79 -2.79 20.94 1.34
C THR A 79 -1.99 20.58 0.09
N GLY A 80 -1.72 19.28 -0.14
CA GLY A 80 -0.81 18.79 -1.16
C GLY A 80 0.66 19.17 -0.93
N ARG A 81 0.99 19.85 0.18
CA ARG A 81 2.37 20.25 0.52
C ARG A 81 3.06 19.12 1.28
N PRO A 82 4.16 18.55 0.78
CA PRO A 82 4.85 17.43 1.41
C PRO A 82 5.17 17.67 2.89
N ARG A 83 5.71 18.82 3.24
CA ARG A 83 6.07 19.16 4.63
C ARG A 83 4.89 19.09 5.59
N ASP A 84 3.76 19.67 5.21
CA ASP A 84 2.57 19.72 6.06
C ASP A 84 1.93 18.34 6.19
N MET A 85 1.76 17.67 5.05
CA MET A 85 1.06 16.38 5.02
C MET A 85 1.91 15.23 5.61
N THR A 86 3.24 15.29 5.49
CA THR A 86 4.11 14.29 6.11
C THR A 86 3.97 14.27 7.64
N THR A 87 3.77 15.42 8.27
CA THR A 87 3.56 15.48 9.72
C THR A 87 2.16 15.08 10.16
N ARG A 88 1.15 15.25 9.30
CA ARG A 88 -0.26 14.99 9.64
C ARG A 88 -0.67 13.54 9.40
N VAL A 89 -0.38 13.00 8.22
CA VAL A 89 -0.96 11.72 7.77
C VAL A 89 0.03 10.57 7.71
N TYR A 90 1.34 10.86 7.84
CA TYR A 90 2.35 9.80 7.93
C TYR A 90 2.66 9.45 9.38
N ARG A 91 2.88 8.18 9.62
CA ARG A 91 3.41 7.69 10.89
C ARG A 91 4.85 8.15 11.07
N ASP A 92 5.15 8.72 12.24
CA ASP A 92 6.49 9.20 12.62
C ASP A 92 7.13 10.09 11.52
N ALA A 93 6.32 10.95 10.90
CA ALA A 93 6.71 11.84 9.81
C ALA A 93 7.49 11.12 8.69
N ALA A 94 7.07 9.92 8.31
CA ALA A 94 7.68 9.04 7.29
C ALA A 94 9.14 8.61 7.59
N GLN A 95 9.59 8.66 8.85
CA GLN A 95 10.99 8.38 9.23
C GLN A 95 11.24 6.94 9.69
N ILE A 96 10.27 6.04 9.53
CA ILE A 96 10.47 4.63 9.85
C ILE A 96 11.47 4.03 8.88
N THR A 97 12.50 3.36 9.43
CA THR A 97 13.59 2.78 8.65
C THR A 97 13.90 1.37 9.14
N THR A 98 14.28 0.49 8.23
CA THR A 98 14.76 -0.85 8.60
C THR A 98 16.17 -0.79 9.16
N LEU A 99 16.48 -1.69 10.07
CA LEU A 99 17.85 -2.08 10.42
C LEU A 99 18.29 -3.15 9.43
N GLY A 100 19.49 -3.01 8.89
CA GLY A 100 20.05 -3.96 7.91
C GLY A 100 20.82 -3.26 6.80
N THR A 101 21.08 -3.99 5.73
CA THR A 101 21.90 -3.51 4.63
C THR A 101 21.17 -3.61 3.30
N PRO A 102 20.89 -2.46 2.63
CA PRO A 102 21.00 -1.10 3.19
C PRO A 102 19.85 -0.79 4.17
N PRO A 103 19.92 0.28 4.96
CA PRO A 103 18.74 0.81 5.64
C PRO A 103 17.70 1.25 4.59
N ILE A 104 16.44 0.86 4.76
CA ILE A 104 15.36 1.14 3.81
C ILE A 104 14.27 1.93 4.51
N VAL A 105 13.88 3.06 3.95
CA VAL A 105 12.79 3.91 4.47
C VAL A 105 11.45 3.26 4.14
N LEU A 106 10.57 3.16 5.16
CA LEU A 106 9.22 2.57 5.07
C LEU A 106 8.17 3.62 5.46
N PRO A 107 7.72 4.49 4.55
CA PRO A 107 6.67 5.45 4.85
C PRO A 107 5.33 4.73 5.04
N LEU A 108 4.69 4.93 6.18
CA LEU A 108 3.40 4.34 6.54
C LEU A 108 2.39 5.44 6.86
N GLY A 109 1.11 5.21 6.54
CA GLY A 109 0.02 6.10 6.88
C GLY A 109 -0.45 5.95 8.33
N ARG A 110 -0.92 7.05 8.92
CA ARG A 110 -1.61 7.10 10.22
C ARG A 110 -2.75 8.11 10.15
N ALA A 111 -3.88 7.64 9.67
CA ALA A 111 -5.10 8.41 9.48
C ALA A 111 -6.27 7.43 9.25
N VAL A 112 -7.49 7.86 9.36
CA VAL A 112 -8.64 7.09 8.85
C VAL A 112 -8.45 6.89 7.34
N GLY A 113 -8.46 5.63 6.91
CA GLY A 113 -8.05 5.22 5.56
C GLY A 113 -6.61 4.67 5.48
N GLY A 114 -5.82 4.79 6.56
CA GLY A 114 -4.46 4.23 6.65
C GLY A 114 -3.54 4.67 5.51
N THR A 115 -2.70 3.76 5.04
CA THR A 115 -1.74 4.03 3.95
C THR A 115 -2.41 4.30 2.59
N THR A 116 -3.71 3.98 2.40
CA THR A 116 -4.41 4.34 1.15
C THR A 116 -4.55 5.85 0.95
N VAL A 117 -4.51 6.64 2.03
CA VAL A 117 -4.53 8.11 1.98
C VAL A 117 -3.27 8.67 1.32
N ILE A 118 -2.13 7.98 1.46
CA ILE A 118 -0.81 8.45 1.03
C ILE A 118 -0.18 7.64 -0.10
N ASN A 119 -0.85 6.61 -0.61
CA ASN A 119 -0.36 5.82 -1.74
C ASN A 119 -0.58 6.55 -3.08
N SER A 120 -0.02 6.01 -4.16
CA SER A 120 -0.21 6.55 -5.52
C SER A 120 -1.51 6.11 -6.17
N GLY A 121 -2.27 5.20 -5.55
CA GLY A 121 -3.52 4.70 -6.09
C GLY A 121 -3.36 3.68 -7.23
N THR A 122 -2.20 3.10 -7.40
CA THR A 122 -1.93 2.07 -8.42
C THR A 122 -2.66 0.78 -8.09
N CYS A 123 -3.33 0.21 -9.08
CA CYS A 123 -4.17 -0.98 -8.97
C CYS A 123 -3.66 -2.08 -9.88
N PHE A 124 -3.25 -3.20 -9.29
CA PHE A 124 -2.97 -4.47 -9.96
C PHE A 124 -3.66 -5.58 -9.19
N ARG A 125 -4.19 -6.56 -9.90
CA ARG A 125 -4.61 -7.82 -9.30
C ARG A 125 -3.39 -8.66 -8.92
N THR A 126 -3.60 -9.63 -8.03
CA THR A 126 -2.56 -10.63 -7.72
C THR A 126 -2.25 -11.43 -8.98
N PRO A 127 -0.99 -11.52 -9.42
CA PRO A 127 -0.64 -12.31 -10.59
C PRO A 127 -0.93 -13.81 -10.39
N ASP A 128 -1.46 -14.48 -11.43
CA ASP A 128 -1.82 -15.91 -11.39
C ASP A 128 -0.71 -16.84 -10.92
N PRO A 129 0.57 -16.65 -11.31
CA PRO A 129 1.66 -17.48 -10.79
C PRO A 129 1.83 -17.35 -9.27
N VAL A 130 1.51 -16.20 -8.69
CA VAL A 130 1.54 -15.99 -7.24
C VAL A 130 0.40 -16.74 -6.56
N LEU A 131 -0.82 -16.67 -7.11
CA LEU A 131 -1.98 -17.41 -6.62
C LEU A 131 -1.75 -18.92 -6.73
N ALA A 132 -1.24 -19.40 -7.85
CA ALA A 132 -0.90 -20.81 -8.06
C ALA A 132 0.12 -21.29 -7.01
N ARG A 133 1.14 -20.49 -6.73
CA ARG A 133 2.14 -20.77 -5.69
C ARG A 133 1.52 -20.84 -4.29
N TRP A 134 0.61 -19.93 -3.94
CA TRP A 134 -0.06 -19.95 -2.65
C TRP A 134 -0.87 -21.25 -2.43
N ARG A 135 -1.55 -21.72 -3.46
CA ARG A 135 -2.26 -23.01 -3.39
C ARG A 135 -1.30 -24.18 -3.24
N GLN A 136 -0.27 -24.24 -4.08
CA GLN A 136 0.65 -25.39 -4.13
C GLN A 136 1.56 -25.49 -2.91
N GLU A 137 2.15 -24.36 -2.46
CA GLU A 137 3.16 -24.36 -1.41
C GLU A 137 2.57 -24.11 -0.02
N LEU A 138 1.43 -23.39 0.07
CA LEU A 138 0.86 -22.97 1.35
C LEU A 138 -0.51 -23.61 1.64
N GLY A 139 -1.05 -24.40 0.71
CA GLY A 139 -2.34 -25.08 0.85
C GLY A 139 -3.52 -24.11 0.95
N LEU A 140 -3.43 -22.93 0.31
CA LEU A 140 -4.47 -21.91 0.33
C LEU A 140 -5.51 -22.18 -0.77
N ASP A 141 -6.35 -23.18 -0.54
CA ASP A 141 -7.42 -23.55 -1.47
C ASP A 141 -8.45 -22.41 -1.59
N GLY A 142 -9.05 -22.26 -2.79
CA GLY A 142 -9.98 -21.18 -3.09
C GLY A 142 -9.34 -19.78 -3.20
N MET A 143 -8.02 -19.72 -3.35
CA MET A 143 -7.26 -18.52 -3.69
C MET A 143 -6.70 -18.63 -5.11
N ASP A 144 -7.55 -18.95 -6.09
CA ASP A 144 -7.25 -18.85 -7.53
C ASP A 144 -8.02 -17.68 -8.14
N GLU A 145 -7.70 -17.38 -9.39
CA GLU A 145 -8.29 -16.25 -10.11
C GLU A 145 -9.82 -16.36 -10.17
N GLU A 146 -10.35 -17.54 -10.50
CA GLU A 146 -11.80 -17.77 -10.62
C GLU A 146 -12.52 -17.55 -9.29
N ALA A 147 -11.99 -18.10 -8.21
CA ALA A 147 -12.58 -17.95 -6.87
C ALA A 147 -12.49 -16.52 -6.34
N LEU A 148 -11.45 -15.78 -6.69
CA LEU A 148 -11.26 -14.39 -6.25
C LEU A 148 -11.89 -13.35 -7.18
N GLU A 149 -12.24 -13.71 -8.42
CA GLU A 149 -12.80 -12.80 -9.42
C GLU A 149 -13.99 -11.96 -8.93
N PRO A 150 -15.02 -12.52 -8.27
CA PRO A 150 -16.16 -11.73 -7.78
C PRO A 150 -15.72 -10.65 -6.76
N PHE A 151 -14.74 -10.97 -5.93
CA PHE A 151 -14.21 -10.06 -4.91
C PHE A 151 -13.31 -8.98 -5.53
N PHE A 152 -12.48 -9.33 -6.53
CA PHE A 152 -11.72 -8.35 -7.30
C PHE A 152 -12.65 -7.33 -7.95
N ARG A 153 -13.66 -7.76 -8.69
CA ARG A 153 -14.64 -6.87 -9.35
C ARG A 153 -15.32 -5.94 -8.38
N ARG A 154 -15.75 -6.45 -7.22
CA ARG A 154 -16.40 -5.64 -6.19
C ARG A 154 -15.47 -4.52 -5.70
N VAL A 155 -14.21 -4.83 -5.39
CA VAL A 155 -13.22 -3.86 -4.94
C VAL A 155 -12.95 -2.81 -6.03
N GLU A 156 -12.69 -3.23 -7.25
CA GLU A 156 -12.40 -2.37 -8.40
C GLU A 156 -13.53 -1.40 -8.69
N ARG A 157 -14.77 -1.89 -8.65
CA ARG A 157 -15.96 -1.04 -8.84
C ARG A 157 -16.10 -0.01 -7.72
N ILE A 158 -16.00 -0.41 -6.46
CA ILE A 158 -16.14 0.51 -5.31
C ILE A 158 -15.07 1.59 -5.35
N LEU A 159 -13.86 1.24 -5.74
CA LEU A 159 -12.73 2.15 -5.86
C LEU A 159 -12.74 2.96 -7.17
N ASN A 160 -13.67 2.71 -8.08
CA ASN A 160 -13.70 3.33 -9.42
C ASN A 160 -12.33 3.18 -10.12
N VAL A 161 -11.85 1.94 -10.24
CA VAL A 161 -10.57 1.68 -10.90
C VAL A 161 -10.69 1.94 -12.39
N ALA A 162 -9.81 2.79 -12.92
CA ALA A 162 -9.78 3.17 -14.32
C ALA A 162 -8.34 3.39 -14.81
N GLN A 163 -8.11 3.20 -16.10
CA GLN A 163 -6.82 3.49 -16.72
C GLN A 163 -6.55 5.00 -16.73
N VAL A 164 -5.28 5.38 -16.54
CA VAL A 164 -4.86 6.79 -16.63
C VAL A 164 -4.97 7.26 -18.06
N PRO A 165 -5.74 8.31 -18.35
CA PRO A 165 -5.76 8.92 -19.67
C PRO A 165 -4.38 9.48 -20.05
N ALA A 166 -3.99 9.29 -21.31
CA ALA A 166 -2.66 9.70 -21.79
C ALA A 166 -2.38 11.20 -21.57
N GLU A 167 -3.39 12.04 -21.71
CA GLU A 167 -3.30 13.50 -21.50
C GLU A 167 -3.02 13.89 -20.05
N LEU A 168 -3.36 13.04 -19.09
CA LEU A 168 -3.08 13.25 -17.66
C LEU A 168 -1.79 12.60 -17.18
N ALA A 169 -1.18 11.75 -18.00
CA ALA A 169 0.00 10.98 -17.60
C ALA A 169 1.23 11.84 -17.29
N GLY A 170 1.33 13.01 -17.92
CA GLY A 170 2.43 13.96 -17.77
C GLY A 170 3.70 13.57 -18.55
N ARG A 171 4.57 14.56 -18.75
CA ARG A 171 5.79 14.39 -19.58
C ARG A 171 6.78 13.38 -19.01
N ASN A 172 6.75 13.17 -17.70
CA ASN A 172 7.59 12.16 -17.06
C ASN A 172 7.28 10.74 -17.56
N ALA A 173 6.01 10.41 -17.73
CA ALA A 173 5.57 9.13 -18.33
C ALA A 173 5.82 9.10 -19.84
N GLU A 174 5.58 10.21 -20.53
CA GLU A 174 5.74 10.33 -21.98
C GLU A 174 7.17 10.01 -22.44
N VAL A 175 8.20 10.54 -21.75
CA VAL A 175 9.59 10.25 -22.14
C VAL A 175 9.94 8.78 -21.93
N VAL A 176 9.39 8.13 -20.89
CA VAL A 176 9.59 6.68 -20.67
C VAL A 176 8.87 5.89 -21.75
N ARG A 177 7.60 6.19 -22.06
CA ARG A 177 6.82 5.56 -23.14
C ARG A 177 7.57 5.68 -24.48
N ARG A 178 8.06 6.87 -24.83
CA ARG A 178 8.88 7.11 -26.04
C ARG A 178 10.11 6.21 -26.10
N GLY A 179 10.80 6.00 -24.98
CA GLY A 179 11.95 5.10 -24.90
C GLY A 179 11.55 3.63 -25.06
N VAL A 180 10.47 3.21 -24.39
CA VAL A 180 9.90 1.86 -24.46
C VAL A 180 9.49 1.51 -25.89
N GLU A 181 8.76 2.40 -26.56
CA GLU A 181 8.34 2.22 -27.96
C GLU A 181 9.52 2.08 -28.92
N ARG A 182 10.58 2.90 -28.76
CA ARG A 182 11.80 2.82 -29.58
C ARG A 182 12.59 1.54 -29.37
N LEU A 183 12.48 0.93 -28.18
CA LEU A 183 13.11 -0.36 -27.88
C LEU A 183 12.23 -1.55 -28.26
N GLY A 184 10.96 -1.34 -28.60
CA GLY A 184 9.99 -2.40 -28.84
C GLY A 184 9.62 -3.20 -27.58
N TRP A 185 9.74 -2.57 -26.41
CA TRP A 185 9.44 -3.20 -25.12
C TRP A 185 7.97 -3.06 -24.73
N SER A 186 7.54 -3.88 -23.76
CA SER A 186 6.19 -3.89 -23.23
C SER A 186 6.02 -2.85 -22.11
N GLY A 187 4.94 -2.10 -22.16
CA GLY A 187 4.53 -1.14 -21.13
C GLY A 187 3.20 -0.48 -21.48
N ASP A 188 2.47 0.00 -20.48
CA ASP A 188 1.16 0.64 -20.66
C ASP A 188 0.85 1.65 -19.56
N PHE A 189 -0.24 2.39 -19.73
CA PHE A 189 -0.76 3.28 -18.70
C PHE A 189 -1.34 2.49 -17.53
N LEU A 190 -1.05 2.95 -16.32
CA LEU A 190 -1.49 2.32 -15.07
C LEU A 190 -3.01 2.45 -14.85
N TYR A 191 -3.58 1.43 -14.24
CA TYR A 191 -4.91 1.51 -13.64
C TYR A 191 -4.82 2.05 -12.23
N ARG A 192 -5.77 2.93 -11.87
CA ARG A 192 -5.77 3.62 -10.57
C ARG A 192 -7.17 3.80 -10.03
N ASN A 193 -7.28 3.82 -8.71
CA ASN A 193 -8.53 4.14 -8.02
C ASN A 193 -8.76 5.66 -8.00
N VAL A 194 -9.36 6.19 -9.05
CA VAL A 194 -9.56 7.64 -9.24
C VAL A 194 -10.92 7.97 -9.85
N ARG A 195 -11.46 9.15 -9.49
CA ARG A 195 -12.63 9.75 -10.13
C ARG A 195 -12.37 11.25 -10.32
N GLY A 196 -12.47 11.77 -11.56
CA GLY A 196 -12.24 13.18 -11.85
C GLY A 196 -10.83 13.68 -11.53
N CYS A 197 -9.80 12.87 -11.82
CA CYS A 197 -8.41 13.27 -11.59
C CYS A 197 -8.01 14.44 -12.49
N VAL A 198 -7.37 15.46 -11.90
CA VAL A 198 -6.89 16.66 -12.60
C VAL A 198 -5.36 16.70 -12.73
N GLY A 199 -4.67 15.63 -12.39
CA GLY A 199 -3.21 15.56 -12.51
C GLY A 199 -2.45 16.46 -11.53
N SER A 200 -2.94 16.63 -10.30
CA SER A 200 -2.33 17.52 -9.28
C SER A 200 -0.91 17.15 -8.85
N GLY A 201 -0.44 15.95 -9.16
CA GLY A 201 0.94 15.51 -8.88
C GLY A 201 1.26 15.13 -7.42
N VAL A 202 0.30 15.25 -6.50
CA VAL A 202 0.55 15.16 -5.04
C VAL A 202 -0.12 13.96 -4.35
N CYS A 203 -0.38 12.89 -5.07
CA CYS A 203 -1.12 11.72 -4.56
C CYS A 203 -0.56 11.15 -3.25
N ALA A 204 0.77 11.15 -3.09
CA ALA A 204 1.44 10.67 -1.88
C ALA A 204 1.26 11.58 -0.66
N PHE A 205 0.72 12.78 -0.83
CA PHE A 205 0.54 13.77 0.24
C PHE A 205 -0.93 14.09 0.51
N GLY A 206 -1.83 13.12 0.25
CA GLY A 206 -3.27 13.34 0.23
C GLY A 206 -3.71 13.98 -1.10
N CYS A 207 -4.95 13.73 -1.47
CA CYS A 207 -5.50 14.26 -2.72
C CYS A 207 -6.39 15.48 -2.41
N PRO A 208 -5.95 16.72 -2.71
CA PRO A 208 -6.71 17.93 -2.35
C PRO A 208 -8.00 18.11 -3.15
N THR A 209 -8.20 17.31 -4.19
CA THR A 209 -9.43 17.33 -5.01
C THR A 209 -10.36 16.15 -4.73
N GLY A 210 -10.03 15.28 -3.78
CA GLY A 210 -10.79 14.06 -3.50
C GLY A 210 -10.82 13.04 -4.65
N ALA A 211 -10.10 13.31 -5.75
CA ALA A 211 -10.12 12.45 -6.93
C ALA A 211 -9.60 11.03 -6.65
N LYS A 212 -8.57 10.88 -5.79
CA LYS A 212 -8.06 9.57 -5.39
C LYS A 212 -9.04 8.88 -4.44
N GLN A 213 -9.62 7.79 -4.87
CA GLN A 213 -10.64 7.02 -4.17
C GLN A 213 -10.03 6.12 -3.09
N HIS A 214 -9.38 6.71 -2.07
CA HIS A 214 -8.86 5.97 -0.92
C HIS A 214 -10.01 5.49 -0.01
N VAL A 215 -9.75 4.45 0.80
CA VAL A 215 -10.82 3.82 1.60
C VAL A 215 -11.48 4.76 2.61
N GLY A 216 -10.79 5.84 3.02
CA GLY A 216 -11.36 6.88 3.90
C GLY A 216 -12.56 7.60 3.28
N ILE A 217 -12.62 7.77 1.95
CA ILE A 217 -13.76 8.42 1.27
C ILE A 217 -14.65 7.43 0.50
N THR A 218 -14.29 6.15 0.42
CA THR A 218 -15.09 5.15 -0.28
C THR A 218 -15.74 4.13 0.65
N TYR A 219 -14.95 3.40 1.42
CA TYR A 219 -15.43 2.32 2.28
C TYR A 219 -15.91 2.82 3.64
N VAL A 220 -15.15 3.72 4.26
CA VAL A 220 -15.46 4.21 5.62
C VAL A 220 -16.81 4.93 5.67
N PRO A 221 -17.15 5.88 4.79
CA PRO A 221 -18.46 6.51 4.79
C PRO A 221 -19.62 5.52 4.60
N ARG A 222 -19.46 4.54 3.70
CA ARG A 222 -20.47 3.49 3.50
C ARG A 222 -20.65 2.61 4.74
N ALA A 223 -19.55 2.34 5.48
CA ALA A 223 -19.65 1.65 6.75
C ALA A 223 -20.49 2.45 7.77
N TRP A 224 -20.33 3.80 7.81
CA TRP A 224 -21.12 4.68 8.66
C TRP A 224 -22.59 4.72 8.25
N GLU A 225 -22.87 4.82 6.95
CA GLU A 225 -24.24 4.77 6.41
C GLU A 225 -24.94 3.45 6.80
N ALA A 226 -24.17 2.35 6.88
CA ALA A 226 -24.64 1.05 7.35
C ALA A 226 -24.65 0.89 8.89
N GLY A 227 -24.35 1.95 9.66
CA GLY A 227 -24.43 1.96 11.11
C GLY A 227 -23.14 1.61 11.86
N ALA A 228 -22.00 1.43 11.17
CA ALA A 228 -20.72 1.26 11.85
C ALA A 228 -20.26 2.54 12.54
N THR A 229 -19.47 2.42 13.61
CA THR A 229 -18.89 3.55 14.32
C THR A 229 -17.35 3.47 14.28
N THR A 230 -16.70 4.56 13.86
CA THR A 230 -15.23 4.71 13.90
C THR A 230 -14.82 5.56 15.10
N TYR A 231 -13.96 5.02 15.93
CA TYR A 231 -13.30 5.72 17.04
C TYR A 231 -11.91 6.13 16.59
N THR A 232 -11.70 7.45 16.34
CA THR A 232 -10.39 7.99 15.93
C THR A 232 -9.51 8.28 17.14
N GLY A 233 -8.20 8.44 16.94
CA GLY A 233 -7.27 8.61 18.05
C GLY A 233 -7.36 7.50 19.10
N ALA A 234 -7.81 6.31 18.70
CA ALA A 234 -8.08 5.16 19.57
C ALA A 234 -7.11 4.01 19.27
N ARG A 235 -6.16 3.82 20.17
CA ARG A 235 -5.13 2.80 20.04
C ARG A 235 -5.51 1.53 20.78
N ALA A 236 -5.68 0.42 20.05
CA ALA A 236 -5.86 -0.89 20.65
C ALA A 236 -4.59 -1.33 21.41
N GLU A 237 -4.78 -1.72 22.68
CA GLU A 237 -3.68 -2.15 23.56
C GLU A 237 -3.77 -3.64 23.87
N ARG A 238 -4.98 -4.15 24.08
CA ARG A 238 -5.22 -5.53 24.51
C ARG A 238 -6.35 -6.19 23.73
N ILE A 239 -6.12 -7.41 23.29
CA ILE A 239 -7.15 -8.32 22.77
C ILE A 239 -7.54 -9.26 23.91
N GLU A 240 -8.80 -9.33 24.21
CA GLU A 240 -9.33 -10.18 25.29
C GLU A 240 -9.71 -11.53 24.74
N VAL A 241 -9.16 -12.58 25.37
CA VAL A 241 -9.43 -13.98 25.03
C VAL A 241 -10.00 -14.68 26.26
N SER A 242 -11.12 -15.34 26.10
CA SER A 242 -11.78 -16.13 27.13
C SER A 242 -12.22 -17.47 26.55
N GLY A 243 -11.93 -18.55 27.25
CA GLY A 243 -12.21 -19.91 26.75
C GLY A 243 -11.49 -20.23 25.45
N GLY A 244 -10.29 -19.66 25.21
CA GLY A 244 -9.54 -19.86 23.97
C GLY A 244 -10.01 -19.05 22.76
N ARG A 245 -11.12 -18.30 22.88
CA ARG A 245 -11.74 -17.50 21.81
C ARG A 245 -11.58 -16.00 22.06
N ALA A 246 -11.35 -15.22 21.01
CA ALA A 246 -11.36 -13.74 21.11
C ALA A 246 -12.78 -13.24 21.48
N ARG A 247 -12.84 -12.26 22.39
CA ARG A 247 -14.11 -11.76 22.96
C ARG A 247 -14.17 -10.24 23.07
N GLY A 248 -13.08 -9.52 22.79
CA GLY A 248 -13.10 -8.08 22.88
C GLY A 248 -11.74 -7.41 22.73
N VAL A 249 -11.76 -6.10 22.82
CA VAL A 249 -10.59 -5.23 22.68
C VAL A 249 -10.63 -4.12 23.71
N LEU A 250 -9.50 -3.88 24.37
CA LEU A 250 -9.28 -2.67 25.16
C LEU A 250 -8.44 -1.70 24.34
N ALA A 251 -8.91 -0.46 24.23
CA ALA A 251 -8.20 0.62 23.57
C ALA A 251 -8.09 1.85 24.48
N ARG A 252 -7.03 2.62 24.24
CA ARG A 252 -6.83 3.93 24.87
C ARG A 252 -7.03 5.02 23.84
N THR A 253 -7.71 6.09 24.21
CA THR A 253 -7.90 7.25 23.36
C THR A 253 -6.89 8.36 23.69
N ILE A 254 -6.64 9.24 22.73
CA ILE A 254 -5.76 10.42 22.92
C ILE A 254 -6.32 11.41 23.93
N GLY A 255 -7.65 11.42 24.18
CA GLY A 255 -8.29 12.17 25.27
C GLY A 255 -8.10 11.56 26.66
N GLY A 256 -7.32 10.47 26.77
CA GLY A 256 -7.06 9.79 28.04
C GLY A 256 -8.12 8.77 28.47
N GLY A 257 -9.20 8.64 27.70
CA GLY A 257 -10.25 7.67 27.94
C GLY A 257 -9.87 6.24 27.56
N ARG A 258 -10.73 5.30 27.94
CA ARG A 258 -10.62 3.87 27.63
C ARG A 258 -11.88 3.38 26.95
N LEU A 259 -11.69 2.59 25.89
CA LEU A 259 -12.77 1.87 25.23
C LEU A 259 -12.64 0.37 25.56
N HIS A 260 -13.69 -0.21 26.09
CA HIS A 260 -13.82 -1.64 26.30
C HIS A 260 -14.88 -2.16 25.34
N VAL A 261 -14.42 -2.77 24.23
CA VAL A 261 -15.30 -3.29 23.19
C VAL A 261 -15.46 -4.81 23.38
N THR A 262 -16.66 -5.27 23.64
CA THR A 262 -17.01 -6.70 23.68
C THR A 262 -17.59 -7.09 22.33
N CYS A 263 -17.11 -8.18 21.71
CA CYS A 263 -17.55 -8.63 20.39
C CYS A 263 -17.32 -10.13 20.19
N ASP A 264 -17.94 -10.69 19.15
CA ASP A 264 -17.75 -12.09 18.75
C ASP A 264 -16.62 -12.28 17.75
N HIS A 265 -16.31 -11.22 16.96
CA HIS A 265 -15.21 -11.20 16.00
C HIS A 265 -14.29 -10.02 16.27
N VAL A 266 -12.99 -10.29 16.38
CA VAL A 266 -11.93 -9.27 16.42
C VAL A 266 -11.14 -9.37 15.12
N VAL A 267 -11.09 -8.27 14.35
CA VAL A 267 -10.34 -8.21 13.10
C VAL A 267 -9.16 -7.26 13.27
N VAL A 268 -7.94 -7.79 13.22
CA VAL A 268 -6.71 -6.99 13.29
C VAL A 268 -6.30 -6.57 11.88
N ALA A 269 -6.21 -5.26 11.66
CA ALA A 269 -5.90 -4.64 10.38
C ALA A 269 -4.92 -3.46 10.53
N CYS A 270 -3.90 -3.63 11.39
CA CYS A 270 -2.93 -2.58 11.74
C CYS A 270 -1.76 -2.47 10.74
N GLY A 271 -1.78 -3.25 9.64
CA GLY A 271 -0.72 -3.32 8.64
C GLY A 271 0.47 -4.19 9.06
N ALA A 272 1.31 -4.56 8.09
CA ALA A 272 2.36 -5.56 8.26
C ALA A 272 3.41 -5.24 9.34
N ILE A 273 3.52 -3.99 9.78
CA ILE A 273 4.45 -3.62 10.86
C ILE A 273 3.76 -3.70 12.23
N HIS A 274 2.52 -3.21 12.36
CA HIS A 274 1.88 -3.08 13.68
C HIS A 274 1.03 -4.29 14.07
N THR A 275 0.47 -5.04 13.13
CA THR A 275 -0.28 -6.28 13.40
C THR A 275 0.55 -7.31 14.18
N PRO A 276 1.76 -7.71 13.75
CA PRO A 276 2.55 -8.66 14.53
C PRO A 276 2.97 -8.10 15.90
N LEU A 277 3.12 -6.79 16.04
CA LEU A 277 3.46 -6.16 17.31
C LEU A 277 2.30 -6.23 18.31
N LEU A 278 1.06 -5.96 17.84
CA LEU A 278 -0.14 -6.07 18.67
C LEU A 278 -0.34 -7.53 19.13
N LEU A 279 -0.29 -8.47 18.20
CA LEU A 279 -0.44 -9.90 18.50
C LEU A 279 0.64 -10.39 19.48
N ALA A 280 1.92 -10.07 19.24
CA ALA A 280 3.03 -10.47 20.11
C ALA A 280 2.91 -9.90 21.55
N ARG A 281 2.50 -8.63 21.69
CA ARG A 281 2.26 -8.01 23.01
C ARG A 281 1.14 -8.70 23.79
N ASN A 282 0.18 -9.26 23.07
CA ASN A 282 -0.94 -10.02 23.64
C ASN A 282 -0.64 -11.53 23.74
N ARG A 283 0.56 -11.99 23.37
CA ARG A 283 0.98 -13.41 23.38
C ARG A 283 0.12 -14.29 22.47
N LEU A 284 -0.35 -13.72 21.34
CA LEU A 284 -1.18 -14.37 20.34
C LEU A 284 -0.36 -14.64 19.06
N GLY A 285 -0.73 -15.66 18.28
CA GLY A 285 -0.12 -15.99 16.99
C GLY A 285 1.31 -16.50 17.05
N GLY A 286 1.85 -16.78 18.24
CA GLY A 286 3.23 -17.19 18.41
C GLY A 286 3.52 -18.69 18.24
N ALA A 287 2.50 -19.53 18.14
CA ALA A 287 2.65 -20.99 18.18
C ALA A 287 3.52 -21.56 17.05
N SER A 288 3.38 -21.02 15.84
CA SER A 288 4.20 -21.44 14.68
C SER A 288 5.63 -20.88 14.70
N GLY A 289 5.94 -19.90 15.56
CA GLY A 289 7.19 -19.13 15.49
C GLY A 289 7.31 -18.24 14.25
N GLN A 290 6.25 -18.09 13.43
CA GLN A 290 6.26 -17.30 12.20
C GLN A 290 5.84 -15.84 12.39
N LEU A 291 5.17 -15.52 13.49
CA LEU A 291 4.71 -14.16 13.77
C LEU A 291 5.88 -13.15 13.76
N GLY A 292 5.72 -12.10 12.99
CA GLY A 292 6.72 -11.06 12.76
C GLY A 292 7.86 -11.47 11.83
N ARG A 293 7.89 -12.69 11.30
CA ARG A 293 8.86 -13.17 10.29
C ARG A 293 8.31 -12.97 8.88
N ASN A 294 9.10 -13.38 7.89
CA ASN A 294 8.73 -13.37 6.46
C ASN A 294 8.41 -11.98 5.90
N LEU A 295 8.89 -10.91 6.51
CA LEU A 295 8.69 -9.56 5.99
C LEU A 295 9.27 -9.46 4.58
N ALA A 296 8.40 -9.26 3.59
CA ALA A 296 8.71 -8.80 2.24
C ALA A 296 8.30 -7.33 2.13
N ILE A 297 8.94 -6.54 1.27
CA ILE A 297 8.70 -5.10 1.24
C ILE A 297 8.59 -4.50 -0.17
N HIS A 298 8.81 -5.27 -1.23
CA HIS A 298 9.01 -4.77 -2.60
C HIS A 298 9.98 -3.58 -2.58
N PRO A 299 11.27 -3.78 -2.27
CA PRO A 299 12.20 -2.67 -2.24
C PRO A 299 12.29 -2.02 -3.62
N ALA A 300 12.40 -0.70 -3.63
CA ALA A 300 12.40 0.10 -4.84
C ALA A 300 13.48 1.18 -4.81
N THR A 301 13.88 1.60 -5.98
CA THR A 301 14.76 2.75 -6.22
C THR A 301 14.28 3.54 -7.42
N ALA A 302 14.97 4.62 -7.80
CA ALA A 302 14.63 5.36 -9.01
C ALA A 302 15.89 5.82 -9.76
N VAL A 303 15.86 5.68 -11.08
CA VAL A 303 16.82 6.32 -11.99
C VAL A 303 16.27 7.67 -12.43
N ARG A 304 17.12 8.66 -12.54
CA ARG A 304 16.76 9.99 -13.02
C ARG A 304 17.55 10.31 -14.28
N ALA A 305 16.92 11.07 -15.17
CA ALA A 305 17.53 11.48 -16.41
C ALA A 305 17.26 12.96 -16.69
N LEU A 306 18.24 13.66 -17.21
CA LEU A 306 18.09 15.03 -17.68
C LEU A 306 17.83 15.05 -19.18
N PHE A 307 16.89 15.90 -19.58
CA PHE A 307 16.53 16.15 -20.96
C PHE A 307 16.75 17.61 -21.35
N ASP A 308 16.82 17.90 -22.64
CA ASP A 308 16.89 19.29 -23.13
C ASP A 308 15.54 19.98 -23.03
N GLU A 309 14.45 19.24 -23.26
CA GLU A 309 13.07 19.73 -23.06
C GLU A 309 12.66 19.74 -21.59
N PRO A 310 11.76 20.65 -21.19
CA PRO A 310 11.15 20.64 -19.87
C PRO A 310 10.30 19.39 -19.67
N ILE A 311 10.49 18.72 -18.55
CA ILE A 311 9.72 17.53 -18.12
C ILE A 311 8.68 17.92 -17.08
N ASP A 312 9.04 18.81 -16.17
CA ASP A 312 8.17 19.27 -15.06
C ASP A 312 7.46 18.08 -14.40
N GLN A 313 8.21 17.08 -13.92
CA GLN A 313 7.72 15.76 -13.47
C GLN A 313 6.62 15.80 -12.39
N TRP A 314 6.43 16.95 -11.76
CA TRP A 314 5.36 17.21 -10.79
C TRP A 314 4.02 17.60 -11.42
N VAL A 315 3.95 17.73 -12.75
CA VAL A 315 2.72 17.98 -13.51
C VAL A 315 2.21 16.68 -14.07
N GLY A 316 0.94 16.40 -13.82
CA GLY A 316 0.29 15.16 -14.22
C GLY A 316 0.26 14.12 -13.11
N VAL A 317 -0.08 12.89 -13.47
CA VAL A 317 -0.19 11.77 -12.53
C VAL A 317 1.20 11.22 -12.21
N PRO A 318 1.64 11.20 -10.91
CA PRO A 318 3.02 10.87 -10.56
C PRO A 318 3.43 9.44 -10.89
N GLN A 319 2.46 8.52 -10.86
CA GLN A 319 2.62 7.10 -11.18
C GLN A 319 1.52 6.74 -12.18
N SER A 320 1.82 6.91 -13.46
CA SER A 320 0.84 6.87 -14.55
C SER A 320 1.17 5.84 -15.63
N TYR A 321 2.40 5.36 -15.70
CA TYR A 321 2.88 4.41 -16.70
C TYR A 321 3.74 3.33 -16.03
N TYR A 322 3.70 2.11 -16.55
CA TYR A 322 4.55 1.01 -16.10
C TYR A 322 5.21 0.32 -17.30
N VAL A 323 6.30 -0.40 -17.04
CA VAL A 323 7.00 -1.23 -18.01
C VAL A 323 7.16 -2.61 -17.39
N ASP A 324 6.55 -3.61 -18.00
CA ASP A 324 6.51 -5.00 -17.52
C ASP A 324 7.40 -5.95 -18.34
N GLU A 325 8.25 -5.41 -19.21
CA GLU A 325 9.21 -6.18 -20.02
C GLU A 325 10.05 -7.16 -19.19
N LEU A 326 10.38 -6.76 -17.95
CA LEU A 326 11.18 -7.55 -17.03
C LEU A 326 10.36 -8.20 -15.91
N ALA A 327 9.03 -8.23 -16.03
CA ALA A 327 8.17 -8.79 -15.00
C ALA A 327 8.45 -10.28 -14.73
N ALA A 328 8.81 -11.03 -15.78
CA ALA A 328 9.26 -12.42 -15.67
C ALA A 328 10.55 -12.61 -14.83
N GLU A 329 11.38 -11.58 -14.75
CA GLU A 329 12.58 -11.54 -13.90
C GLU A 329 12.26 -11.02 -12.46
N GLY A 330 11.00 -10.71 -12.16
CA GLY A 330 10.56 -10.12 -10.90
C GLY A 330 10.97 -8.65 -10.77
N ILE A 331 10.95 -7.91 -11.86
CA ILE A 331 11.28 -6.48 -11.92
C ILE A 331 10.13 -5.74 -12.59
N MET A 332 9.56 -4.76 -11.90
CA MET A 332 8.57 -3.83 -12.41
C MET A 332 9.16 -2.43 -12.44
N LEU A 333 8.96 -1.71 -13.56
CA LEU A 333 9.34 -0.30 -13.63
C LEU A 333 8.05 0.52 -13.59
N GLU A 334 8.00 1.51 -12.69
CA GLU A 334 6.80 2.34 -12.47
C GLU A 334 7.16 3.81 -12.29
N GLY A 335 6.24 4.70 -12.62
CA GLY A 335 6.39 6.12 -12.35
C GLY A 335 6.69 6.42 -10.87
N ALA A 336 7.61 7.35 -10.62
CA ALA A 336 8.02 7.72 -9.26
C ALA A 336 8.16 9.25 -9.13
N ALA A 337 7.35 10.01 -9.84
CA ALA A 337 7.38 11.47 -9.83
C ALA A 337 6.83 12.06 -8.52
N GLY A 338 7.19 13.29 -8.24
CA GLY A 338 6.70 14.04 -7.11
C GLY A 338 7.05 15.52 -7.18
N PRO A 339 6.54 16.35 -6.26
CA PRO A 339 6.79 17.78 -6.23
C PRO A 339 8.27 18.11 -6.02
N PRO A 340 8.70 19.35 -6.32
CA PRO A 340 10.13 19.74 -6.31
C PRO A 340 10.85 19.53 -4.98
N ASP A 341 10.17 19.70 -3.86
CA ASP A 341 10.72 19.47 -2.52
C ASP A 341 10.93 17.96 -2.24
N TYR A 342 10.03 17.09 -2.72
CA TYR A 342 10.27 15.65 -2.71
C TYR A 342 11.46 15.28 -3.62
N LEU A 343 11.54 15.85 -4.83
CA LEU A 343 12.67 15.64 -5.73
C LEU A 343 14.01 16.03 -5.07
N ALA A 344 14.04 17.17 -4.37
CA ALA A 344 15.22 17.62 -3.64
C ALA A 344 15.68 16.63 -2.54
N MET A 345 14.75 15.90 -1.92
CA MET A 345 15.09 14.90 -0.89
C MET A 345 15.74 13.63 -1.48
N VAL A 346 15.41 13.29 -2.72
CA VAL A 346 15.81 12.01 -3.33
C VAL A 346 16.89 12.13 -4.40
N ILE A 347 17.29 13.36 -4.77
CA ILE A 347 18.43 13.59 -5.66
C ILE A 347 19.74 13.31 -4.93
N PRO A 348 20.61 12.46 -5.47
CA PRO A 348 21.91 12.18 -4.88
C PRO A 348 22.84 13.42 -4.92
N GLY A 349 23.75 13.48 -3.97
CA GLY A 349 24.74 14.56 -3.88
C GLY A 349 24.55 15.49 -2.70
N ARG A 350 25.50 16.39 -2.48
CA ARG A 350 25.51 17.35 -1.37
C ARG A 350 26.07 18.70 -1.83
N GLY A 351 25.65 19.77 -1.17
CA GLY A 351 26.20 21.12 -1.38
C GLY A 351 26.06 21.60 -2.82
N ALA A 352 27.13 22.04 -3.43
CA ALA A 352 27.14 22.62 -4.77
C ALA A 352 26.69 21.64 -5.86
N ALA A 353 27.10 20.37 -5.77
CA ALA A 353 26.70 19.35 -6.75
C ALA A 353 25.19 19.06 -6.72
N HIS A 354 24.60 18.99 -5.52
CA HIS A 354 23.14 18.86 -5.37
C HIS A 354 22.41 20.09 -5.92
N ARG A 355 22.89 21.29 -5.57
CA ARG A 355 22.31 22.55 -6.06
C ARG A 355 22.33 22.63 -7.59
N GLU A 356 23.43 22.23 -8.22
CA GLU A 356 23.59 22.25 -9.68
C GLU A 356 22.51 21.37 -10.37
N VAL A 357 22.24 20.18 -9.83
CA VAL A 357 21.17 19.31 -10.34
C VAL A 357 19.80 19.94 -10.11
N MET A 358 19.54 20.48 -8.91
CA MET A 358 18.25 21.10 -8.58
C MET A 358 17.94 22.36 -9.39
N LEU A 359 18.94 23.10 -9.85
CA LEU A 359 18.74 24.22 -10.79
C LEU A 359 18.19 23.75 -12.15
N GLN A 360 18.31 22.46 -12.47
CA GLN A 360 17.79 21.83 -13.66
C GLN A 360 16.54 20.97 -13.38
N ALA A 361 15.89 21.12 -12.22
CA ALA A 361 14.77 20.27 -11.78
C ALA A 361 13.65 20.13 -12.82
N ARG A 362 13.36 21.18 -13.58
CA ARG A 362 12.36 21.18 -14.67
C ARG A 362 12.67 20.18 -15.78
N HIS A 363 13.94 19.81 -15.97
CA HIS A 363 14.43 18.94 -17.03
C HIS A 363 14.63 17.50 -16.56
N ILE A 364 14.32 17.19 -15.32
CA ILE A 364 14.54 15.87 -14.73
C ILE A 364 13.30 15.01 -14.87
N ALA A 365 13.46 13.86 -15.54
CA ALA A 365 12.55 12.73 -15.44
C ALA A 365 13.01 11.78 -14.32
N GLN A 366 12.06 11.12 -13.64
CA GLN A 366 12.34 10.12 -12.62
C GLN A 366 11.39 8.93 -12.77
N PHE A 367 11.95 7.70 -12.79
CA PHE A 367 11.17 6.47 -12.87
C PHE A 367 11.73 5.42 -11.93
N GLY A 368 10.85 4.59 -11.37
CA GLY A 368 11.17 3.63 -10.34
C GLY A 368 11.53 2.25 -10.88
N VAL A 369 12.35 1.54 -10.13
CA VAL A 369 12.60 0.10 -10.25
C VAL A 369 12.10 -0.55 -8.97
N MET A 370 11.06 -1.35 -9.05
CA MET A 370 10.54 -2.17 -7.96
C MET A 370 10.91 -3.64 -8.19
N VAL A 371 11.32 -4.33 -7.12
CA VAL A 371 11.76 -5.72 -7.19
C VAL A 371 10.81 -6.61 -6.40
N SER A 372 10.33 -7.69 -7.01
CA SER A 372 9.71 -8.80 -6.30
C SER A 372 10.80 -9.51 -5.50
N ASP A 373 10.84 -9.19 -4.20
CA ASP A 373 11.94 -9.57 -3.33
C ASP A 373 11.88 -11.05 -2.88
N SER A 374 13.02 -11.71 -2.95
CA SER A 374 13.28 -13.00 -2.31
C SER A 374 13.94 -12.85 -0.93
N SER A 375 14.44 -11.67 -0.61
CA SER A 375 14.90 -11.30 0.73
C SER A 375 13.76 -11.37 1.74
N ARG A 376 14.05 -11.76 2.98
CA ARG A 376 13.05 -11.81 4.05
C ARG A 376 13.59 -11.14 5.30
N GLY A 377 12.76 -10.25 5.84
CA GLY A 377 13.01 -9.56 7.08
C GLY A 377 12.15 -10.06 8.24
N HIS A 378 12.20 -9.32 9.33
CA HIS A 378 11.34 -9.56 10.48
C HIS A 378 11.03 -8.28 11.26
N VAL A 379 9.88 -8.30 11.95
CA VAL A 379 9.40 -7.26 12.84
C VAL A 379 9.33 -7.82 14.26
N ARG A 380 9.88 -7.10 15.23
CA ARG A 380 9.84 -7.48 16.65
C ARG A 380 9.35 -6.34 17.52
N ALA A 381 8.60 -6.71 18.57
CA ALA A 381 8.19 -5.79 19.60
C ALA A 381 9.24 -5.76 20.71
N PRO A 382 10.00 -4.68 20.89
CA PRO A 382 10.81 -4.55 22.10
C PRO A 382 9.88 -4.34 23.31
N ARG A 383 10.37 -4.62 24.51
CA ARG A 383 9.60 -4.36 25.73
C ARG A 383 9.22 -2.88 25.88
N ARG A 384 10.06 -1.98 25.40
CA ARG A 384 9.86 -0.52 25.34
C ARG A 384 10.48 0.02 24.06
N GLY A 385 9.93 1.14 23.54
CA GLY A 385 10.47 1.85 22.39
C GLY A 385 9.80 1.50 21.05
N ALA A 386 10.42 1.96 19.97
CA ALA A 386 9.95 1.79 18.59
C ALA A 386 10.07 0.32 18.11
N PRO A 387 9.32 -0.06 17.08
CA PRO A 387 9.46 -1.37 16.43
C PRO A 387 10.90 -1.63 15.97
N ILE A 388 11.36 -2.87 16.13
CA ILE A 388 12.61 -3.33 15.51
C ILE A 388 12.23 -4.01 14.19
N ILE A 389 12.55 -3.36 13.08
CA ILE A 389 12.31 -3.87 11.72
C ILE A 389 13.66 -4.19 11.12
N ARG A 390 13.95 -5.45 10.88
CA ARG A 390 15.21 -5.86 10.25
C ARG A 390 14.95 -6.42 8.86
N TYR A 391 15.74 -5.95 7.89
CA TYR A 391 15.70 -6.42 6.53
C TYR A 391 17.07 -6.26 5.88
N ASP A 392 17.62 -7.36 5.38
CA ASP A 392 18.89 -7.39 4.67
C ASP A 392 18.65 -7.85 3.22
N LEU A 393 19.09 -7.06 2.26
CA LEU A 393 18.94 -7.36 0.84
C LEU A 393 19.92 -8.45 0.43
N ASN A 394 19.43 -9.54 -0.15
CA ASN A 394 20.25 -10.65 -0.61
C ASN A 394 20.88 -10.38 -1.99
N ARG A 395 21.78 -11.27 -2.43
CA ARG A 395 22.51 -11.12 -3.69
C ARG A 395 21.62 -11.23 -4.92
N ALA A 396 20.58 -12.07 -4.87
CA ALA A 396 19.66 -12.24 -5.99
C ALA A 396 18.87 -10.96 -6.26
N ASP A 397 18.35 -10.33 -5.19
CA ASP A 397 17.62 -9.09 -5.32
C ASP A 397 18.53 -7.91 -5.72
N VAL A 398 19.81 -7.89 -5.28
CA VAL A 398 20.81 -6.93 -5.78
C VAL A 398 21.04 -7.08 -7.29
N ALA A 399 21.06 -8.32 -7.81
CA ALA A 399 21.19 -8.55 -9.25
C ALA A 399 19.97 -8.05 -10.03
N LYS A 400 18.75 -8.22 -9.49
CA LYS A 400 17.53 -7.65 -10.06
C LYS A 400 17.60 -6.12 -10.11
N PHE A 401 18.07 -5.46 -9.04
CA PHE A 401 18.28 -4.00 -9.06
C PHE A 401 19.26 -3.57 -10.13
N LYS A 402 20.38 -4.28 -10.29
CA LYS A 402 21.33 -3.98 -11.35
C LYS A 402 20.64 -4.04 -12.72
N ARG A 403 19.95 -5.13 -13.01
CA ARG A 403 19.21 -5.35 -14.27
C ARG A 403 18.17 -4.27 -14.53
N GLY A 404 17.34 -3.91 -13.51
CA GLY A 404 16.29 -2.89 -13.64
C GLY A 404 16.86 -1.47 -13.82
N ILE A 405 17.96 -1.13 -13.13
CA ILE A 405 18.66 0.15 -13.30
C ILE A 405 19.26 0.27 -14.71
N GLU A 406 19.91 -0.79 -15.19
CA GLU A 406 20.45 -0.86 -16.56
C GLU A 406 19.33 -0.69 -17.59
N ALA A 407 18.19 -1.37 -17.39
CA ALA A 407 17.02 -1.26 -18.26
C ALA A 407 16.46 0.18 -18.32
N LEU A 408 16.32 0.86 -17.19
CA LEU A 408 15.88 2.26 -17.17
C LEU A 408 16.89 3.19 -17.85
N CYS A 409 18.18 2.94 -17.71
CA CYS A 409 19.21 3.70 -18.43
C CYS A 409 19.08 3.53 -19.96
N GLU A 410 18.77 2.31 -20.43
CA GLU A 410 18.53 2.04 -21.86
C GLU A 410 17.25 2.74 -22.36
N ILE A 411 16.16 2.70 -21.59
CA ILE A 411 14.92 3.41 -21.92
C ILE A 411 15.20 4.92 -22.05
N TYR A 412 15.88 5.52 -21.07
CA TYR A 412 16.20 6.94 -21.11
C TYR A 412 17.18 7.31 -22.24
N ARG A 413 18.14 6.45 -22.54
CA ARG A 413 19.03 6.62 -23.70
C ARG A 413 18.21 6.63 -25.00
N ALA A 414 17.32 5.65 -25.18
CA ALA A 414 16.44 5.57 -26.33
C ALA A 414 15.48 6.78 -26.39
N ALA A 415 15.04 7.30 -25.24
CA ALA A 415 14.20 8.48 -25.16
C ALA A 415 14.92 9.80 -25.52
N GLY A 416 16.26 9.83 -25.57
CA GLY A 416 17.05 11.02 -25.89
C GLY A 416 17.47 11.83 -24.66
N ALA A 417 17.65 11.18 -23.51
CA ALA A 417 18.26 11.82 -22.35
C ALA A 417 19.69 12.27 -22.64
N ARG A 418 20.12 13.38 -22.01
CA ARG A 418 21.50 13.90 -22.14
C ARG A 418 22.43 13.48 -21.00
N GLU A 419 21.86 13.15 -19.83
CA GLU A 419 22.61 12.73 -18.65
C GLU A 419 21.74 11.79 -17.78
N LEU A 420 22.37 10.83 -17.11
CA LEU A 420 21.72 9.87 -16.22
C LEU A 420 22.30 9.96 -14.81
N LEU A 421 21.41 9.91 -13.81
CA LEU A 421 21.76 9.86 -12.39
C LEU A 421 21.20 8.55 -11.82
N VAL A 422 22.12 7.64 -11.50
CA VAL A 422 21.75 6.32 -11.00
C VAL A 422 21.86 6.24 -9.46
N PRO A 423 20.99 5.50 -8.79
CA PRO A 423 20.92 5.41 -7.34
C PRO A 423 21.94 4.42 -6.76
N VAL A 424 23.18 4.49 -7.23
CA VAL A 424 24.27 3.57 -6.86
C VAL A 424 25.48 4.39 -6.41
N ARG A 425 25.86 4.22 -5.15
CA ARG A 425 27.02 4.93 -4.59
C ARG A 425 28.29 4.61 -5.36
N GLY A 426 29.03 5.66 -5.71
CA GLY A 426 30.30 5.54 -6.42
C GLY A 426 30.17 5.41 -7.94
N VAL A 427 28.97 5.33 -8.49
CA VAL A 427 28.75 5.49 -9.92
C VAL A 427 28.60 6.97 -10.21
N PRO A 428 29.40 7.55 -11.12
CA PRO A 428 29.30 8.97 -11.49
C PRO A 428 28.02 9.25 -12.28
N ARG A 429 27.76 10.51 -12.56
CA ARG A 429 26.80 10.88 -13.61
C ARG A 429 27.23 10.24 -14.92
N LEU A 430 26.28 9.62 -15.63
CA LEU A 430 26.57 8.89 -16.86
C LEU A 430 26.11 9.67 -18.08
N ARG A 431 26.89 9.58 -19.13
CA ARG A 431 26.43 9.95 -20.48
C ARG A 431 25.65 8.76 -21.05
N PRO A 432 24.48 8.98 -21.68
CA PRO A 432 23.66 7.88 -22.22
C PRO A 432 24.38 7.08 -23.33
N ASP A 433 25.34 7.67 -24.01
CA ASP A 433 26.20 7.02 -25.02
C ASP A 433 27.35 6.20 -24.42
N ASP A 434 27.60 6.31 -23.11
CA ASP A 434 28.62 5.54 -22.40
C ASP A 434 28.12 4.96 -21.07
N LEU A 435 27.49 3.80 -21.13
CA LEU A 435 27.03 3.04 -19.94
C LEU A 435 28.09 2.09 -19.37
N ARG A 436 29.32 2.07 -19.93
CA ARG A 436 30.41 1.19 -19.47
C ARG A 436 30.72 1.35 -17.96
N PRO A 437 30.69 2.55 -17.36
CA PRO A 437 30.91 2.69 -15.94
C PRO A 437 29.84 1.96 -15.10
N LEU A 438 28.57 1.97 -15.54
CA LEU A 438 27.49 1.24 -14.90
C LEU A 438 27.66 -0.28 -15.02
N HIS A 439 27.92 -0.78 -16.23
CA HIS A 439 28.08 -2.22 -16.48
C HIS A 439 29.27 -2.81 -15.69
N ARG A 440 30.37 -2.04 -15.54
CA ARG A 440 31.56 -2.45 -14.78
C ARG A 440 31.39 -2.27 -13.26
N ALA A 441 30.42 -1.48 -12.84
CA ALA A 441 30.20 -1.22 -11.42
C ALA A 441 29.84 -2.53 -10.68
N ARG A 442 30.47 -2.68 -9.51
CA ARG A 442 30.16 -3.76 -8.60
C ARG A 442 29.02 -3.33 -7.72
N PHE A 443 27.85 -3.95 -7.91
CA PHE A 443 26.68 -3.68 -7.07
C PHE A 443 26.77 -4.47 -5.77
N ARG A 444 26.71 -3.79 -4.65
CA ARG A 444 26.51 -4.37 -3.32
C ARG A 444 25.26 -3.76 -2.71
N ALA A 445 24.59 -4.49 -1.83
CA ALA A 445 23.42 -3.98 -1.14
C ALA A 445 23.67 -2.59 -0.49
N ALA A 446 24.85 -2.41 0.14
CA ALA A 446 25.23 -1.15 0.80
C ALA A 446 25.42 0.05 -0.15
N ASP A 447 25.54 -0.19 -1.45
CA ASP A 447 25.74 0.87 -2.44
C ASP A 447 24.42 1.38 -3.04
N LEU A 448 23.30 0.70 -2.77
CA LEU A 448 21.98 1.04 -3.28
C LEU A 448 21.25 2.02 -2.36
N GLU A 449 20.58 3.00 -2.93
CA GLU A 449 19.65 3.91 -2.25
C GLU A 449 18.23 3.39 -2.45
N LEU A 450 17.60 2.88 -1.39
CA LEU A 450 16.32 2.17 -1.47
C LEU A 450 15.26 2.80 -0.57
N MET A 451 14.01 2.70 -1.03
CA MET A 451 12.78 2.90 -0.28
C MET A 451 11.89 1.67 -0.46
N ALA A 452 10.88 1.50 0.39
CA ALA A 452 9.87 0.46 0.18
C ALA A 452 8.52 0.93 0.70
N PHE A 453 7.45 0.53 -0.01
CA PHE A 453 6.10 1.02 0.23
C PHE A 453 5.11 -0.11 0.52
N HIS A 454 5.54 -1.38 0.41
CA HIS A 454 4.69 -2.55 0.40
C HIS A 454 5.13 -3.60 1.45
N PRO A 455 5.16 -3.29 2.76
CA PRO A 455 5.47 -4.29 3.77
C PRO A 455 4.36 -5.35 3.84
N LEU A 456 4.76 -6.65 3.75
CA LEU A 456 3.88 -7.83 3.65
C LEU A 456 4.37 -8.96 4.56
N GLY A 457 3.54 -9.96 4.81
CA GLY A 457 3.95 -11.33 5.19
C GLY A 457 4.24 -11.60 6.67
N THR A 458 4.13 -10.62 7.54
CA THR A 458 4.54 -10.74 8.95
C THR A 458 3.58 -11.53 9.86
N ALA A 459 2.38 -11.83 9.37
CA ALA A 459 1.41 -12.75 9.97
C ALA A 459 0.83 -13.64 8.86
N ARG A 460 1.72 -14.21 8.02
CA ARG A 460 1.39 -14.84 6.75
C ARG A 460 0.34 -15.94 6.87
N ALA A 461 -0.54 -16.00 5.84
CA ALA A 461 -1.53 -17.06 5.69
C ALA A 461 -0.91 -18.38 5.21
N GLY A 462 -1.56 -19.49 5.57
CA GLY A 462 -1.22 -20.83 5.11
C GLY A 462 -2.00 -21.89 5.89
N ALA A 463 -2.25 -23.04 5.28
CA ALA A 463 -3.04 -24.12 5.88
C ALA A 463 -2.32 -24.82 7.05
N ASP A 464 -0.98 -24.92 7.01
CA ASP A 464 -0.21 -25.57 8.08
C ASP A 464 0.01 -24.62 9.27
N PRO A 465 -0.61 -24.88 10.44
CA PRO A 465 -0.44 -24.04 11.63
C PRO A 465 1.00 -24.01 12.19
N ARG A 466 1.89 -24.90 11.73
CA ARG A 466 3.32 -24.89 12.08
C ARG A 466 4.13 -23.94 11.21
N ALA A 467 3.60 -23.56 10.05
CA ALA A 467 4.28 -22.75 9.05
C ALA A 467 3.61 -21.40 8.79
N ALA A 468 2.43 -21.16 9.33
CA ALA A 468 1.64 -19.94 9.13
C ALA A 468 1.12 -19.37 10.46
N VAL A 469 0.61 -18.16 10.42
CA VAL A 469 0.02 -17.46 11.58
C VAL A 469 -1.50 -17.48 11.50
N VAL A 470 -2.05 -17.32 10.30
CA VAL A 470 -3.49 -17.41 10.01
C VAL A 470 -3.73 -18.47 8.95
N ASP A 471 -4.94 -19.00 8.92
CA ASP A 471 -5.39 -19.97 7.90
C ASP A 471 -5.81 -19.29 6.59
N GLY A 472 -6.44 -20.06 5.68
CA GLY A 472 -6.96 -19.57 4.40
C GLY A 472 -8.14 -18.60 4.54
N ASP A 473 -8.87 -18.63 5.63
CA ASP A 473 -9.97 -17.72 5.94
C ASP A 473 -9.50 -16.55 6.84
N LEU A 474 -8.19 -16.39 6.96
CA LEU A 474 -7.51 -15.33 7.73
C LEU A 474 -7.81 -15.38 9.23
N GLU A 475 -8.32 -16.51 9.77
CA GLU A 475 -8.48 -16.71 11.19
C GLU A 475 -7.14 -17.11 11.84
N LEU A 476 -6.85 -16.56 13.02
CA LEU A 476 -5.62 -16.86 13.75
C LEU A 476 -5.62 -18.32 14.22
N HIS A 477 -4.63 -19.10 13.77
CA HIS A 477 -4.49 -20.49 14.19
C HIS A 477 -4.54 -20.64 15.73
N GLY A 478 -5.47 -21.44 16.21
CA GLY A 478 -5.66 -21.72 17.63
C GLY A 478 -6.35 -20.61 18.45
N THR A 479 -6.91 -19.58 17.79
CA THR A 479 -7.67 -18.53 18.48
C THR A 479 -8.92 -18.16 17.67
N PRO A 480 -9.99 -18.96 17.75
CA PRO A 480 -11.25 -18.67 17.05
C PRO A 480 -11.78 -17.26 17.34
N GLY A 481 -12.40 -16.64 16.34
CA GLY A 481 -12.95 -15.30 16.41
C GLY A 481 -11.90 -14.17 16.34
N LEU A 482 -10.63 -14.50 16.08
CA LEU A 482 -9.58 -13.53 15.83
C LEU A 482 -9.04 -13.65 14.41
N HIS A 483 -9.17 -12.59 13.62
CA HIS A 483 -8.80 -12.57 12.20
C HIS A 483 -7.76 -11.50 11.92
N VAL A 484 -6.99 -11.67 10.85
CA VAL A 484 -6.02 -10.69 10.35
C VAL A 484 -6.38 -10.29 8.93
N ALA A 485 -6.79 -9.05 8.71
CA ALA A 485 -7.24 -8.55 7.42
C ALA A 485 -6.39 -7.36 6.94
N ASP A 486 -5.10 -7.60 6.73
CA ASP A 486 -4.18 -6.59 6.19
C ASP A 486 -2.98 -7.23 5.46
N ALA A 487 -2.04 -6.40 5.05
CA ALA A 487 -0.84 -6.82 4.33
C ALA A 487 0.02 -7.85 5.08
N SER A 488 -0.11 -7.96 6.41
CA SER A 488 0.65 -8.96 7.18
C SER A 488 0.26 -10.40 6.85
N ALA A 489 -1.00 -10.62 6.43
CA ALA A 489 -1.51 -11.92 6.05
C ALA A 489 -1.10 -12.35 4.63
N ILE A 490 -0.71 -11.40 3.76
CA ILE A 490 -0.22 -11.69 2.40
C ILE A 490 1.06 -12.53 2.49
N PRO A 491 1.06 -13.79 2.03
CA PRO A 491 2.12 -14.72 2.45
C PRO A 491 3.47 -14.53 1.75
N THR A 492 3.48 -13.89 0.56
CA THR A 492 4.68 -13.72 -0.26
C THR A 492 4.77 -12.35 -0.90
N SER A 493 5.92 -11.99 -1.44
CA SER A 493 6.06 -10.88 -2.39
C SER A 493 5.16 -11.10 -3.60
N LEU A 494 4.49 -10.05 -4.09
CA LEU A 494 3.55 -10.13 -5.22
C LEU A 494 4.18 -9.75 -6.56
N GLY A 495 5.22 -8.92 -6.53
CA GLY A 495 5.79 -8.30 -7.73
C GLY A 495 4.96 -7.12 -8.27
N VAL A 496 3.83 -6.82 -7.64
CA VAL A 496 2.91 -5.71 -7.97
C VAL A 496 2.42 -4.99 -6.70
N ASN A 497 1.80 -3.82 -6.86
CA ASN A 497 1.24 -3.03 -5.76
C ASN A 497 0.11 -3.80 -5.06
N PRO A 498 0.13 -3.96 -3.71
CA PRO A 498 -0.69 -4.96 -3.00
C PRO A 498 -2.09 -4.51 -2.62
N GLN A 499 -2.50 -3.25 -2.84
CA GLN A 499 -3.75 -2.74 -2.25
C GLN A 499 -4.99 -3.52 -2.70
N ILE A 500 -5.11 -3.86 -3.99
CA ILE A 500 -6.24 -4.63 -4.52
C ILE A 500 -6.26 -6.03 -3.90
N THR A 501 -5.11 -6.71 -3.82
CA THR A 501 -4.98 -8.02 -3.15
C THR A 501 -5.45 -7.98 -1.70
N ILE A 502 -5.01 -6.98 -0.92
CA ILE A 502 -5.40 -6.84 0.50
C ILE A 502 -6.91 -6.63 0.62
N MET A 503 -7.47 -5.77 -0.20
CA MET A 503 -8.92 -5.45 -0.18
C MET A 503 -9.76 -6.64 -0.63
N THR A 504 -9.31 -7.38 -1.63
CA THR A 504 -9.97 -8.59 -2.13
C THR A 504 -10.05 -9.68 -1.05
N LEU A 505 -8.93 -9.96 -0.37
CA LEU A 505 -8.91 -10.94 0.72
C LEU A 505 -9.73 -10.45 1.93
N ALA A 506 -9.73 -9.16 2.23
CA ALA A 506 -10.56 -8.57 3.27
C ALA A 506 -12.06 -8.66 2.93
N THR A 507 -12.44 -8.46 1.66
CA THR A 507 -13.82 -8.66 1.20
C THR A 507 -14.23 -10.12 1.35
N ARG A 508 -13.38 -11.07 0.91
CA ARG A 508 -13.63 -12.51 1.04
C ARG A 508 -13.81 -12.90 2.51
N LEU A 509 -12.96 -12.42 3.42
CA LEU A 509 -13.14 -12.64 4.87
C LEU A 509 -14.49 -12.13 5.36
N ALA A 510 -14.90 -10.93 4.99
CA ALA A 510 -16.18 -10.39 5.44
C ALA A 510 -17.37 -11.24 4.97
N PHE A 511 -17.37 -11.70 3.72
CA PHE A 511 -18.40 -12.60 3.19
C PHE A 511 -18.39 -13.96 3.91
N HIS A 512 -17.21 -14.49 4.23
CA HIS A 512 -17.07 -15.69 5.05
C HIS A 512 -17.71 -15.52 6.45
N LEU A 513 -17.43 -14.40 7.12
CA LEU A 513 -17.99 -14.11 8.47
C LEU A 513 -19.50 -13.90 8.44
N LEU A 514 -20.05 -13.39 7.35
CA LEU A 514 -21.49 -13.24 7.14
C LEU A 514 -22.18 -14.57 6.77
N GLY A 515 -21.43 -15.62 6.43
CA GLY A 515 -21.98 -16.84 5.83
C GLY A 515 -22.64 -16.58 4.48
N ALA A 516 -22.22 -15.53 3.77
CA ALA A 516 -22.81 -15.08 2.52
C ALA A 516 -22.06 -15.68 1.31
N SER A 517 -22.79 -15.90 0.22
CA SER A 517 -22.18 -16.27 -1.06
C SER A 517 -21.36 -15.13 -1.63
N PRO A 518 -20.32 -15.42 -2.47
CA PRO A 518 -19.58 -14.39 -3.18
C PRO A 518 -20.50 -13.40 -3.88
N PRO A 519 -20.08 -12.11 -4.03
CA PRO A 519 -20.93 -11.11 -4.68
C PRO A 519 -21.23 -11.51 -6.13
N ALA A 520 -22.52 -11.61 -6.47
CA ALA A 520 -22.97 -11.99 -7.81
C ALA A 520 -23.32 -10.75 -8.64
N GLY A 521 -23.13 -10.82 -9.97
CA GLY A 521 -23.67 -9.84 -10.90
C GLY A 521 -22.99 -8.49 -10.93
N GLU A 522 -21.81 -8.34 -10.38
CA GLU A 522 -21.03 -7.12 -10.52
C GLU A 522 -20.59 -6.94 -12.00
N PRO A 523 -21.01 -5.85 -12.70
CA PRO A 523 -20.51 -5.58 -14.05
C PRO A 523 -18.98 -5.49 -14.00
N ALA A 524 -18.32 -6.13 -14.96
CA ALA A 524 -16.87 -6.02 -15.07
C ALA A 524 -16.51 -4.54 -15.35
N PRO A 525 -15.62 -3.91 -14.57
CA PRO A 525 -14.87 -2.79 -15.12
C PRO A 525 -14.09 -3.30 -16.34
N GLU A 526 -13.80 -2.41 -17.29
CA GLU A 526 -12.90 -2.77 -18.40
C GLU A 526 -11.71 -3.56 -17.85
N HIS A 527 -11.37 -4.68 -18.50
CA HIS A 527 -10.37 -5.63 -18.02
C HIS A 527 -9.12 -4.93 -17.48
N LEU A 528 -8.82 -5.12 -16.18
CA LEU A 528 -7.52 -4.77 -15.64
C LEU A 528 -6.50 -5.72 -16.27
N PRO A 529 -5.52 -5.24 -17.05
CA PRO A 529 -4.50 -6.11 -17.58
C PRO A 529 -3.70 -6.70 -16.41
N HIS A 530 -3.45 -7.99 -16.48
CA HIS A 530 -2.43 -8.60 -15.64
C HIS A 530 -1.06 -8.23 -16.23
N PRO A 531 -0.11 -7.70 -15.44
CA PRO A 531 1.26 -7.60 -15.91
C PRO A 531 1.74 -9.00 -16.30
N ARG A 532 2.57 -9.09 -17.34
CA ARG A 532 3.08 -10.36 -17.89
C ARG A 532 4.05 -11.05 -16.92
N VAL A 533 3.61 -11.26 -15.68
CA VAL A 533 4.38 -11.97 -14.66
C VAL A 533 4.33 -13.47 -14.98
N THR A 534 5.47 -14.09 -15.17
CA THR A 534 5.57 -15.54 -15.34
C THR A 534 5.86 -16.24 -14.01
N ALA A 535 5.66 -17.56 -13.95
CA ALA A 535 5.93 -18.38 -12.76
C ALA A 535 7.38 -18.22 -12.22
N ALA A 536 8.35 -17.95 -13.09
CA ALA A 536 9.74 -17.73 -12.70
C ALA A 536 9.96 -16.47 -11.82
N ALA A 537 9.08 -15.49 -11.90
CA ALA A 537 9.19 -14.23 -11.13
C ALA A 537 8.66 -14.35 -9.68
N ALA A 538 7.92 -15.41 -9.37
CA ALA A 538 7.31 -15.63 -8.06
C ALA A 538 8.25 -16.32 -7.03
N GLY A 539 9.53 -16.54 -7.38
CA GLY A 539 10.57 -17.23 -6.59
C GLY A 539 11.06 -16.53 -5.33
#